data_0b17bef0d984e597f2c92ffe1e00abf2
#
_entry.id   0b17bef0d984e597f2c92ffe1e00abf2
#
_cell.length_a   1.000
_cell.length_b   1.000
_cell.length_c   1.000
_cell.angle_alpha   90.00
_cell.angle_beta   90.00
_cell.angle_gamma   90.00
#
_symmetry.space_group_name_H-M   'P 1'
#
loop_
_entity.id
_entity.type
_entity.pdbx_description
1 polymer ?
#
loop_
_entity_poly.entity_id
_entity_poly.type
_entity_poly.pdbx_seq_one_letter_code
_entity_poly.pdbx_strand_id
1 'polypeptide(L)'
;CIRDSPKEMYYRLLAGELLPQNLEKIIYIDPDILGINSLSALWEMDISGFLFAGASHTGKTDMANNVNKIRLGTDTDYYNSGFLLINLKRAREEIVPEEIFAYADENYKNLLLPDQDILNAMYGHKIYPLEDVIYNYDARNYSTYLLKSKGEADMGWIMENTVILHFCGRDKPWKKNHRSRFTSLYKHYMNLSKIYLS
;
A
#
# COMPACT_ATOMS: atom_id res chain seq x y z
N CYS A 1 -16.85 -11.84 -7.49
CA CYS A 1 -16.96 -12.83 -6.42
C CYS A 1 -15.58 -13.21 -5.93
N ILE A 2 -15.38 -13.40 -4.63
CA ILE A 2 -14.11 -13.87 -4.04
C ILE A 2 -13.73 -15.24 -4.60
N ARG A 3 -14.69 -16.11 -4.94
CA ARG A 3 -14.44 -17.38 -5.62
C ARG A 3 -13.76 -17.23 -6.98
N ASP A 4 -13.89 -16.05 -7.62
CA ASP A 4 -13.29 -15.72 -8.90
C ASP A 4 -12.13 -14.71 -8.77
N SER A 5 -11.79 -14.28 -7.54
CA SER A 5 -10.63 -13.43 -7.29
C SER A 5 -9.37 -14.29 -7.39
N PRO A 6 -8.35 -13.87 -8.14
CA PRO A 6 -7.12 -14.63 -8.24
C PRO A 6 -6.48 -14.78 -6.86
N LYS A 7 -6.05 -16.00 -6.51
CA LYS A 7 -5.41 -16.30 -5.21
C LYS A 7 -4.16 -15.45 -4.99
N GLU A 8 -3.57 -14.99 -6.05
CA GLU A 8 -2.38 -14.13 -6.09
C GLU A 8 -2.56 -12.82 -5.33
N MET A 9 -3.79 -12.30 -5.22
CA MET A 9 -4.06 -11.08 -4.44
C MET A 9 -3.75 -11.25 -2.94
N TYR A 10 -3.79 -12.49 -2.43
CA TYR A 10 -3.48 -12.78 -1.02
C TYR A 10 -1.99 -13.04 -0.76
N TYR A 11 -1.13 -13.13 -1.79
CA TYR A 11 0.29 -13.43 -1.60
C TYR A 11 1.01 -12.44 -0.69
N ARG A 12 0.57 -11.17 -0.68
CA ARG A 12 1.11 -10.16 0.24
C ARG A 12 0.85 -10.48 1.72
N LEU A 13 -0.27 -11.12 2.02
CA LEU A 13 -0.61 -11.57 3.38
C LEU A 13 0.09 -12.89 3.72
N LEU A 14 0.33 -13.74 2.73
CA LEU A 14 0.95 -15.06 2.86
C LEU A 14 2.47 -15.03 2.65
N ALA A 15 3.08 -13.84 2.54
CA ALA A 15 4.51 -13.70 2.22
C ALA A 15 5.43 -14.46 3.20
N GLY A 16 5.05 -14.56 4.48
CA GLY A 16 5.81 -15.31 5.48
C GLY A 16 5.94 -16.78 5.15
N GLU A 17 4.88 -17.42 4.63
CA GLU A 17 4.86 -18.82 4.24
C GLU A 17 5.52 -19.07 2.88
N LEU A 18 5.25 -18.17 1.92
CA LEU A 18 5.65 -18.36 0.53
C LEU A 18 7.14 -18.06 0.27
N LEU A 19 7.77 -17.23 1.10
CA LEU A 19 9.13 -16.77 0.87
C LEU A 19 10.17 -17.58 1.66
N PRO A 20 11.43 -17.62 1.18
CA PRO A 20 12.52 -18.34 1.84
C PRO A 20 12.71 -17.96 3.31
N GLN A 21 12.98 -18.97 4.15
CA GLN A 21 13.07 -18.82 5.61
C GLN A 21 14.22 -17.90 6.08
N ASN A 22 15.24 -17.71 5.27
CA ASN A 22 16.37 -16.82 5.56
C ASN A 22 16.08 -15.33 5.35
N LEU A 23 14.91 -14.98 4.81
CA LEU A 23 14.47 -13.59 4.69
C LEU A 23 13.71 -13.20 5.97
N GLU A 24 14.12 -12.12 6.62
CA GLU A 24 13.48 -11.64 7.85
C GLU A 24 12.44 -10.56 7.58
N LYS A 25 12.62 -9.74 6.54
CA LYS A 25 11.68 -8.70 6.10
C LYS A 25 11.74 -8.46 4.61
N ILE A 26 10.67 -7.90 4.04
CA ILE A 26 10.59 -7.50 2.64
C ILE A 26 9.79 -6.20 2.51
N ILE A 27 9.97 -5.52 1.38
CA ILE A 27 9.07 -4.47 0.92
C ILE A 27 8.21 -5.05 -0.20
N TYR A 28 6.89 -5.07 0.01
CA TYR A 28 5.90 -5.40 -1.02
C TYR A 28 5.49 -4.13 -1.77
N ILE A 29 5.44 -4.22 -3.11
CA ILE A 29 5.14 -3.07 -3.98
C ILE A 29 4.17 -3.52 -5.06
N ASP A 30 3.03 -2.83 -5.21
CA ASP A 30 2.10 -3.02 -6.33
C ASP A 30 2.68 -2.48 -7.65
N PRO A 31 2.30 -3.03 -8.82
CA PRO A 31 2.86 -2.63 -10.13
C PRO A 31 2.60 -1.18 -10.54
N ASP A 32 1.66 -0.50 -9.91
CA ASP A 32 1.28 0.89 -10.17
C ASP A 32 1.96 1.90 -9.22
N ILE A 33 3.08 1.50 -8.65
CA ILE A 33 3.91 2.31 -7.76
C ILE A 33 5.19 2.75 -8.48
N LEU A 34 5.64 3.96 -8.18
CA LEU A 34 6.91 4.52 -8.61
C LEU A 34 7.70 5.00 -7.39
N GLY A 35 8.86 4.37 -7.14
CA GLY A 35 9.84 4.90 -6.19
C GLY A 35 10.59 6.08 -6.80
N ILE A 36 10.63 7.21 -6.12
CA ILE A 36 11.30 8.43 -6.60
C ILE A 36 12.43 8.89 -5.69
N ASN A 37 12.48 8.37 -4.46
CA ASN A 37 13.56 8.62 -3.51
C ASN A 37 13.97 7.32 -2.80
N SER A 38 15.02 7.39 -1.98
CA SER A 38 15.62 6.23 -1.30
C SER A 38 14.67 5.56 -0.32
N LEU A 39 14.61 4.23 -0.35
CA LEU A 39 13.90 3.38 0.61
C LEU A 39 14.73 3.05 1.87
N SER A 40 15.97 3.56 1.98
CA SER A 40 16.88 3.18 3.05
C SER A 40 16.31 3.46 4.44
N ALA A 41 15.71 4.62 4.67
CA ALA A 41 15.12 4.97 5.95
C ALA A 41 13.97 4.03 6.33
N LEU A 42 13.14 3.62 5.37
CA LEU A 42 12.10 2.62 5.60
C LEU A 42 12.71 1.25 5.91
N TRP A 43 13.75 0.86 5.16
CA TRP A 43 14.40 -0.44 5.36
C TRP A 43 15.06 -0.56 6.73
N GLU A 44 15.65 0.51 7.25
CA GLU A 44 16.28 0.55 8.57
C GLU A 44 15.27 0.69 9.74
N MET A 45 13.99 0.93 9.42
CA MET A 45 12.96 1.10 10.44
C MET A 45 12.79 -0.17 11.28
N ASP A 46 12.75 -0.02 12.59
CA ASP A 46 12.42 -1.10 13.50
C ASP A 46 10.89 -1.30 13.58
N ILE A 47 10.45 -2.42 13.02
CA ILE A 47 9.05 -2.89 13.09
C ILE A 47 8.94 -4.21 13.86
N SER A 48 9.88 -4.50 14.77
CA SER A 48 9.90 -5.75 15.54
C SER A 48 8.60 -5.98 16.34
N GLY A 49 7.92 -4.91 16.76
CA GLY A 49 6.64 -4.94 17.44
C GLY A 49 5.40 -5.13 16.52
N PHE A 50 5.58 -5.13 15.20
CA PHE A 50 4.48 -5.11 14.22
C PHE A 50 4.65 -6.19 13.16
N LEU A 51 3.53 -6.59 12.52
CA LEU A 51 3.53 -7.48 11.36
C LEU A 51 3.89 -6.73 10.08
N PHE A 52 3.37 -5.52 9.97
CA PHE A 52 3.49 -4.68 8.79
C PHE A 52 3.85 -3.25 9.18
N ALA A 53 4.43 -2.48 8.25
CA ALA A 53 4.31 -1.03 8.24
C ALA A 53 3.64 -0.62 6.93
N GLY A 54 2.68 0.31 7.03
CA GLY A 54 1.87 0.74 5.89
C GLY A 54 1.22 2.09 6.14
N ALA A 55 0.78 2.75 5.07
CA ALA A 55 0.16 4.06 5.14
C ALA A 55 -1.35 3.99 4.91
N SER A 56 -2.10 4.74 5.68
CA SER A 56 -3.50 5.04 5.39
C SER A 56 -3.56 6.28 4.51
N HIS A 57 -4.39 6.27 3.44
CA HIS A 57 -4.52 7.46 2.59
C HIS A 57 -5.27 8.58 3.30
N THR A 58 -4.53 9.51 3.87
CA THR A 58 -5.07 10.71 4.52
C THR A 58 -5.58 11.74 3.50
N GLY A 59 -5.23 11.58 2.21
CA GLY A 59 -5.81 12.36 1.11
C GLY A 59 -7.29 12.10 0.86
N LYS A 60 -7.85 11.01 1.40
CA LYS A 60 -9.30 10.80 1.47
C LYS A 60 -9.85 11.50 2.72
N THR A 61 -11.11 11.89 2.64
CA THR A 61 -11.79 12.54 3.78
C THR A 61 -11.85 11.58 4.97
N ASP A 62 -11.81 12.11 6.19
CA ASP A 62 -11.99 11.35 7.44
C ASP A 62 -13.29 10.51 7.41
N MET A 63 -14.29 10.97 6.65
CA MET A 63 -15.53 10.23 6.41
C MET A 63 -15.28 8.88 5.72
N ALA A 64 -14.39 8.79 4.73
CA ALA A 64 -14.09 7.53 4.04
C ALA A 64 -13.38 6.52 4.97
N ASN A 65 -12.52 7.00 5.86
CA ASN A 65 -11.90 6.16 6.89
C ASN A 65 -12.94 5.64 7.88
N ASN A 66 -13.83 6.50 8.35
CA ASN A 66 -14.89 6.12 9.29
C ASN A 66 -15.87 5.10 8.68
N VAL A 67 -16.23 5.25 7.42
CA VAL A 67 -17.08 4.26 6.71
C VAL A 67 -16.41 2.89 6.68
N ASN A 68 -15.10 2.83 6.40
CA ASN A 68 -14.37 1.55 6.40
C ASN A 68 -14.26 0.95 7.81
N LYS A 69 -14.00 1.76 8.84
CA LYS A 69 -13.99 1.30 10.24
C LYS A 69 -15.33 0.66 10.61
N ILE A 70 -16.45 1.30 10.31
CA ILE A 70 -17.79 0.77 10.59
C ILE A 70 -18.04 -0.53 9.80
N ARG A 71 -17.71 -0.53 8.51
CA ARG A 71 -17.94 -1.68 7.62
C ARG A 71 -17.16 -2.92 8.03
N LEU A 72 -15.93 -2.75 8.50
CA LEU A 72 -15.03 -3.83 8.91
C LEU A 72 -15.10 -4.12 10.42
N GLY A 73 -15.82 -3.30 11.20
CA GLY A 73 -15.89 -3.45 12.65
C GLY A 73 -14.55 -3.18 13.35
N THR A 74 -13.73 -2.25 12.81
CA THR A 74 -12.40 -1.92 13.35
C THR A 74 -12.37 -0.49 13.89
N ASP A 75 -11.46 -0.22 14.81
CA ASP A 75 -11.16 1.11 15.36
C ASP A 75 -9.87 1.71 14.80
N THR A 76 -9.08 0.92 14.08
CA THR A 76 -7.82 1.34 13.44
C THR A 76 -8.06 2.11 12.15
N ASP A 77 -7.04 2.85 11.69
CA ASP A 77 -7.07 3.46 10.37
C ASP A 77 -7.10 2.40 9.27
N TYR A 78 -7.61 2.79 8.09
CA TYR A 78 -7.71 1.90 6.95
C TYR A 78 -6.46 2.03 6.07
N TYR A 79 -5.53 1.09 6.24
CA TYR A 79 -4.25 1.06 5.55
C TYR A 79 -4.37 0.53 4.12
N ASN A 80 -3.56 1.08 3.24
CA ASN A 80 -3.46 0.62 1.86
C ASN A 80 -2.54 -0.62 1.77
N SER A 81 -2.96 -1.64 1.03
CA SER A 81 -2.23 -2.91 0.88
C SER A 81 -1.18 -2.90 -0.25
N GLY A 82 -1.14 -1.85 -1.07
CA GLY A 82 -0.28 -1.79 -2.27
C GLY A 82 1.19 -1.50 -1.99
N PHE A 83 1.50 -0.94 -0.81
CA PHE A 83 2.86 -0.70 -0.35
C PHE A 83 2.99 -1.06 1.13
N LEU A 84 3.79 -2.07 1.44
CA LEU A 84 3.96 -2.59 2.80
C LEU A 84 5.43 -2.97 3.06
N LEU A 85 5.96 -2.58 4.22
CA LEU A 85 7.12 -3.26 4.80
C LEU A 85 6.57 -4.42 5.63
N ILE A 86 7.02 -5.65 5.38
CA ILE A 86 6.50 -6.88 6.00
C ILE A 86 7.59 -7.51 6.87
N ASN A 87 7.29 -7.72 8.13
CA ASN A 87 8.10 -8.49 9.06
C ASN A 87 7.82 -9.99 8.87
N LEU A 88 8.61 -10.64 8.03
CA LEU A 88 8.40 -12.06 7.68
C LEU A 88 8.58 -13.00 8.87
N LYS A 89 9.46 -12.65 9.83
CA LYS A 89 9.65 -13.46 11.03
C LYS A 89 8.34 -13.54 11.83
N ARG A 90 7.74 -12.40 12.14
CA ARG A 90 6.47 -12.37 12.85
C ARG A 90 5.31 -12.90 12.01
N ALA A 91 5.32 -12.64 10.70
CA ALA A 91 4.28 -13.14 9.81
C ALA A 91 4.20 -14.69 9.83
N ARG A 92 5.34 -15.37 9.90
CA ARG A 92 5.38 -16.84 10.05
C ARG A 92 4.84 -17.35 11.37
N GLU A 93 4.98 -16.57 12.43
CA GLU A 93 4.53 -16.93 13.78
C GLU A 93 3.04 -16.63 14.01
N GLU A 94 2.51 -15.61 13.35
CA GLU A 94 1.22 -15.03 13.72
C GLU A 94 0.14 -15.08 12.61
N ILE A 95 0.54 -15.31 11.35
CA ILE A 95 -0.40 -15.37 10.22
C ILE A 95 -0.70 -16.84 9.91
N VAL A 96 -1.97 -17.21 10.05
CA VAL A 96 -2.49 -18.54 9.74
C VAL A 96 -3.28 -18.46 8.42
N PRO A 97 -2.80 -19.08 7.33
CA PRO A 97 -3.44 -18.98 6.02
C PRO A 97 -4.92 -19.41 6.02
N GLU A 98 -5.24 -20.45 6.76
CA GLU A 98 -6.60 -21.00 6.88
C GLU A 98 -7.58 -19.97 7.47
N GLU A 99 -7.13 -19.14 8.43
CA GLU A 99 -7.93 -18.07 9.02
C GLU A 99 -8.22 -16.95 8.02
N ILE A 100 -7.23 -16.60 7.17
CA ILE A 100 -7.41 -15.62 6.08
C ILE A 100 -8.49 -16.11 5.12
N PHE A 101 -8.42 -17.37 4.68
CA PHE A 101 -9.40 -17.91 3.74
C PHE A 101 -10.78 -18.08 4.37
N ALA A 102 -10.85 -18.53 5.63
CA ALA A 102 -12.10 -18.63 6.39
C ALA A 102 -12.76 -17.24 6.51
N TYR A 103 -12.00 -16.22 6.92
CA TYR A 103 -12.50 -14.86 7.01
C TYR A 103 -12.99 -14.32 5.65
N ALA A 104 -12.25 -14.61 4.58
CA ALA A 104 -12.64 -14.23 3.23
C ALA A 104 -13.98 -14.86 2.82
N ASP A 105 -14.19 -16.14 3.11
CA ASP A 105 -15.41 -16.88 2.77
C ASP A 105 -16.62 -16.41 3.61
N GLU A 106 -16.43 -16.17 4.89
CA GLU A 106 -17.48 -15.71 5.81
C GLU A 106 -17.95 -14.28 5.49
N ASN A 107 -17.02 -13.42 5.09
CA ASN A 107 -17.27 -11.99 4.91
C ASN A 107 -17.37 -11.54 3.44
N TYR A 108 -17.40 -12.45 2.47
CA TYR A 108 -17.28 -12.14 1.03
C TYR A 108 -18.23 -11.04 0.53
N LYS A 109 -19.43 -10.92 1.12
CA LYS A 109 -20.43 -9.89 0.73
C LYS A 109 -20.04 -8.48 1.18
N ASN A 110 -19.22 -8.38 2.20
CA ASN A 110 -18.82 -7.12 2.82
C ASN A 110 -17.46 -6.63 2.32
N LEU A 111 -16.67 -7.48 1.65
CA LEU A 111 -15.35 -7.14 1.15
C LEU A 111 -15.46 -6.38 -0.18
N LEU A 112 -14.92 -5.16 -0.23
CA LEU A 112 -14.85 -4.31 -1.42
C LEU A 112 -13.49 -4.42 -2.12
N LEU A 113 -12.42 -4.47 -1.35
CA LEU A 113 -11.03 -4.69 -1.76
C LEU A 113 -10.52 -5.86 -0.90
N PRO A 114 -10.75 -7.12 -1.32
CA PRO A 114 -10.66 -8.26 -0.40
C PRO A 114 -9.33 -8.38 0.33
N ASP A 115 -8.19 -8.25 -0.35
CA ASP A 115 -6.87 -8.33 0.28
C ASP A 115 -6.62 -7.17 1.25
N GLN A 116 -7.00 -5.95 0.87
CA GLN A 116 -6.85 -4.77 1.73
C GLN A 116 -7.83 -4.79 2.90
N ASP A 117 -9.07 -5.23 2.65
CA ASP A 117 -10.08 -5.34 3.71
C ASP A 117 -9.68 -6.39 4.76
N ILE A 118 -9.16 -7.54 4.33
CA ILE A 118 -8.65 -8.59 5.23
C ILE A 118 -7.43 -8.10 6.02
N LEU A 119 -6.47 -7.44 5.35
CA LEU A 119 -5.32 -6.82 6.03
C LEU A 119 -5.78 -5.94 7.19
N ASN A 120 -6.76 -5.06 6.93
CA ASN A 120 -7.24 -4.10 7.91
C ASN A 120 -8.10 -4.74 9.00
N ALA A 121 -8.99 -5.66 8.64
CA ALA A 121 -9.88 -6.31 9.59
C ALA A 121 -9.15 -7.24 10.56
N MET A 122 -8.21 -8.04 10.06
CA MET A 122 -7.50 -9.02 10.88
C MET A 122 -6.26 -8.46 11.55
N TYR A 123 -5.53 -7.57 10.85
CA TYR A 123 -4.18 -7.15 11.26
C TYR A 123 -4.01 -5.63 11.42
N GLY A 124 -5.05 -4.82 11.28
CA GLY A 124 -4.96 -3.36 11.36
C GLY A 124 -4.25 -2.85 12.63
N HIS A 125 -4.47 -3.50 13.77
CA HIS A 125 -3.83 -3.19 15.06
C HIS A 125 -2.35 -3.64 15.14
N LYS A 126 -1.86 -4.39 14.15
CA LYS A 126 -0.46 -4.86 14.02
C LYS A 126 0.29 -4.17 12.89
N ILE A 127 -0.23 -3.05 12.39
CA ILE A 127 0.40 -2.22 11.35
C ILE A 127 1.03 -0.99 12.00
N TYR A 128 2.33 -0.82 11.80
CA TYR A 128 3.03 0.43 12.13
C TYR A 128 2.60 1.51 11.13
N PRO A 129 2.06 2.66 11.58
CA PRO A 129 1.57 3.69 10.69
C PRO A 129 2.71 4.47 10.03
N LEU A 130 2.71 4.50 8.70
CA LEU A 130 3.60 5.32 7.88
C LEU A 130 2.88 6.59 7.41
N GLU A 131 3.63 7.68 7.23
CA GLU A 131 3.12 8.90 6.60
C GLU A 131 2.87 8.67 5.11
N ASP A 132 1.62 8.79 4.67
CA ASP A 132 1.24 8.52 3.28
C ASP A 132 1.84 9.53 2.30
N VAL A 133 2.02 10.78 2.71
CA VAL A 133 2.66 11.82 1.90
C VAL A 133 4.11 11.48 1.55
N ILE A 134 4.77 10.64 2.35
CA ILE A 134 6.14 10.17 2.12
C ILE A 134 6.15 8.79 1.46
N TYR A 135 5.46 7.82 2.06
CA TYR A 135 5.62 6.40 1.71
C TYR A 135 4.48 5.80 0.88
N ASN A 136 3.40 6.55 0.60
CA ASN A 136 2.31 6.06 -0.24
C ASN A 136 1.46 7.21 -0.82
N TYR A 137 2.12 8.19 -1.43
CA TYR A 137 1.49 9.38 -1.96
C TYR A 137 0.54 9.05 -3.11
N ASP A 138 -0.76 9.28 -2.92
CA ASP A 138 -1.75 9.07 -3.98
C ASP A 138 -1.62 10.15 -5.07
N ALA A 139 -1.08 9.78 -6.22
CA ALA A 139 -0.80 10.68 -7.34
C ALA A 139 -2.03 11.44 -7.89
N ARG A 140 -3.25 11.03 -7.51
CA ARG A 140 -4.51 11.70 -7.88
C ARG A 140 -4.84 12.88 -7.00
N ASN A 141 -4.32 12.90 -5.76
CA ASN A 141 -4.79 13.76 -4.68
C ASN A 141 -3.87 14.97 -4.39
N TYR A 142 -3.05 15.40 -5.36
CA TYR A 142 -2.11 16.52 -5.22
C TYR A 142 -2.75 17.76 -4.56
N SER A 143 -3.90 18.21 -5.07
CA SER A 143 -4.55 19.43 -4.55
C SER A 143 -5.02 19.25 -3.09
N THR A 144 -5.38 18.04 -2.69
CA THR A 144 -5.79 17.74 -1.32
C THR A 144 -4.59 17.78 -0.37
N TYR A 145 -3.46 17.17 -0.75
CA TYR A 145 -2.23 17.20 0.05
C TYR A 145 -1.69 18.64 0.17
N LEU A 146 -1.66 19.38 -0.93
CA LEU A 146 -1.25 20.79 -0.94
C LEU A 146 -2.12 21.65 0.01
N LEU A 147 -3.44 21.46 -0.05
CA LEU A 147 -4.36 22.19 0.84
C LEU A 147 -4.18 21.80 2.31
N LYS A 148 -4.06 20.50 2.61
CA LYS A 148 -3.87 20.01 3.98
C LYS A 148 -2.56 20.50 4.59
N SER A 149 -1.50 20.59 3.80
CA SER A 149 -0.20 21.12 4.22
C SER A 149 -0.12 22.66 4.20
N LYS A 150 -1.25 23.36 3.95
CA LYS A 150 -1.28 24.83 3.81
C LYS A 150 -0.32 25.37 2.73
N GLY A 151 -0.07 24.56 1.69
CA GLY A 151 0.78 24.93 0.56
C GLY A 151 2.22 24.43 0.66
N GLU A 152 2.61 23.79 1.77
CA GLU A 152 3.99 23.31 1.98
C GLU A 152 4.33 22.10 1.11
N ALA A 153 3.42 21.13 0.97
CA ALA A 153 3.63 19.94 0.14
C ALA A 153 3.38 20.24 -1.35
N ASP A 154 4.15 21.16 -1.89
CA ASP A 154 4.15 21.51 -3.31
C ASP A 154 4.94 20.48 -4.14
N MET A 155 5.08 20.74 -5.45
CA MET A 155 5.78 19.81 -6.34
C MET A 155 7.27 19.69 -5.99
N GLY A 156 7.93 20.78 -5.58
CA GLY A 156 9.33 20.77 -5.14
C GLY A 156 9.50 19.89 -3.93
N TRP A 157 8.69 20.13 -2.90
CA TRP A 157 8.68 19.35 -1.68
C TRP A 157 8.44 17.85 -1.95
N ILE A 158 7.48 17.52 -2.82
CA ILE A 158 7.19 16.12 -3.18
C ILE A 158 8.40 15.44 -3.82
N MET A 159 9.08 16.13 -4.76
CA MET A 159 10.26 15.58 -5.43
C MET A 159 11.43 15.34 -4.44
N GLU A 160 11.55 16.14 -3.41
CA GLU A 160 12.61 16.03 -2.40
C GLU A 160 12.29 15.02 -1.30
N ASN A 161 11.03 14.90 -0.89
CA ASN A 161 10.65 14.19 0.34
C ASN A 161 9.84 12.93 0.11
N THR A 162 8.98 12.87 -0.93
CA THR A 162 8.17 11.68 -1.18
C THR A 162 9.03 10.54 -1.70
N VAL A 163 8.92 9.38 -1.09
CA VAL A 163 9.65 8.16 -1.48
C VAL A 163 8.84 7.37 -2.52
N ILE A 164 7.53 7.26 -2.29
CA ILE A 164 6.63 6.44 -3.11
C ILE A 164 5.47 7.26 -3.67
N LEU A 165 5.36 7.27 -5.00
CA LEU A 165 4.16 7.71 -5.72
C LEU A 165 3.31 6.50 -6.08
N HIS A 166 2.05 6.47 -5.67
CA HIS A 166 1.09 5.42 -5.96
C HIS A 166 0.02 5.91 -6.93
N PHE A 167 -0.08 5.29 -8.10
CA PHE A 167 -1.08 5.61 -9.11
C PHE A 167 -2.36 4.78 -8.92
N CYS A 168 -3.01 5.00 -7.78
CA CYS A 168 -4.22 4.29 -7.39
C CYS A 168 -5.35 4.43 -8.42
N GLY A 169 -6.28 3.46 -8.43
CA GLY A 169 -7.50 3.49 -9.23
C GLY A 169 -7.35 2.87 -10.62
N ARG A 170 -8.37 3.05 -11.46
CA ARG A 170 -8.49 2.35 -12.77
C ARG A 170 -7.67 2.98 -13.88
N ASP A 171 -7.37 4.27 -13.80
CA ASP A 171 -6.57 4.97 -14.80
C ASP A 171 -5.09 4.86 -14.44
N LYS A 172 -4.37 4.03 -15.20
CA LYS A 172 -2.99 3.65 -14.90
C LYS A 172 -1.97 4.45 -15.72
N PRO A 173 -0.81 4.81 -15.14
CA PRO A 173 0.15 5.74 -15.74
C PRO A 173 0.80 5.25 -17.03
N TRP A 174 0.80 3.94 -17.28
CA TRP A 174 1.31 3.36 -18.53
C TRP A 174 0.35 3.50 -19.71
N LYS A 175 -0.93 3.85 -19.48
CA LYS A 175 -1.88 4.07 -20.57
C LYS A 175 -1.52 5.34 -21.37
N LYS A 176 -1.77 5.29 -22.69
CA LYS A 176 -1.45 6.39 -23.61
C LYS A 176 -2.10 7.73 -23.19
N ASN A 177 -3.34 7.67 -22.75
CA ASN A 177 -4.16 8.85 -22.45
C ASN A 177 -4.20 9.22 -20.96
N HIS A 178 -3.40 8.56 -20.11
CA HIS A 178 -3.33 8.90 -18.69
C HIS A 178 -2.89 10.38 -18.50
N ARG A 179 -3.60 11.09 -17.64
CA ARG A 179 -3.33 12.50 -17.33
C ARG A 179 -3.32 12.71 -15.82
N SER A 180 -2.15 12.86 -15.26
CA SER A 180 -1.92 13.38 -13.91
C SER A 180 -0.68 14.26 -13.90
N ARG A 181 -0.44 15.00 -12.83
CA ARG A 181 0.77 15.82 -12.67
C ARG A 181 2.06 14.99 -12.77
N PHE A 182 1.99 13.71 -12.38
CA PHE A 182 3.13 12.78 -12.33
C PHE A 182 3.24 11.87 -13.55
N THR A 183 2.37 12.02 -14.56
CA THR A 183 2.38 11.16 -15.76
C THR A 183 3.70 11.21 -16.50
N SER A 184 4.28 12.39 -16.68
CA SER A 184 5.55 12.57 -17.40
C SER A 184 6.70 11.93 -16.64
N LEU A 185 6.71 12.05 -15.31
CA LEU A 185 7.70 11.42 -14.44
C LEU A 185 7.64 9.89 -14.55
N TYR A 186 6.44 9.30 -14.44
CA TYR A 186 6.26 7.85 -14.62
C TYR A 186 6.76 7.37 -15.99
N LYS A 187 6.37 8.06 -17.07
CA LYS A 187 6.77 7.68 -18.43
C LYS A 187 8.26 7.84 -18.66
N HIS A 188 8.91 8.82 -18.03
CA HIS A 188 10.36 8.96 -18.05
C HIS A 188 11.04 7.72 -17.47
N TYR A 189 10.68 7.30 -16.25
CA TYR A 189 11.25 6.11 -15.63
C TYR A 189 10.89 4.82 -16.38
N MET A 190 9.69 4.70 -16.91
CA MET A 190 9.29 3.58 -17.77
C MET A 190 10.16 3.49 -19.04
N ASN A 191 10.57 4.62 -19.63
CA ASN A 191 11.47 4.61 -20.79
C ASN A 191 12.90 4.29 -20.38
N LEU A 192 13.37 4.78 -19.25
CA LEU A 192 14.69 4.42 -18.71
C LEU A 192 14.78 2.93 -18.43
N SER A 193 13.77 2.31 -17.83
CA SER A 193 13.78 0.88 -17.53
C SER A 193 13.94 -0.01 -18.76
N LYS A 194 13.42 0.41 -19.91
CA LYS A 194 13.59 -0.34 -21.18
C LYS A 194 15.05 -0.43 -21.63
N ILE A 195 15.87 0.58 -21.31
CA ILE A 195 17.30 0.61 -21.65
C ILE A 195 18.07 -0.44 -20.82
N TYR A 196 17.62 -0.70 -19.59
CA TYR A 196 18.29 -1.65 -18.68
C TYR A 196 17.76 -3.09 -18.82
N LEU A 197 16.60 -3.28 -19.49
CA LEU A 197 15.95 -4.58 -19.69
C LEU A 197 16.16 -5.12 -21.10
N SER A 198 16.78 -4.35 -22.00
CA SER A 198 17.20 -4.75 -23.35
C SER A 198 18.61 -5.30 -23.34
#